data_dd9d1ee06dbc3deb0d944d1cac1d5e21
#
_entry.id   dd9d1ee06dbc3deb0d944d1cac1d5e21
#
_cell.length_a   1.000
_cell.length_b   1.000
_cell.length_c   1.000
_cell.angle_alpha   90.00
_cell.angle_beta   90.00
_cell.angle_gamma   90.00
#
_symmetry.space_group_name_H-M   'P 1'
#
loop_
_entity.id
_entity.type
_entity.pdbx_description
1 polymer ?
#
loop_
_entity_poly.entity_id
_entity_poly.type
_entity_poly.pdbx_seq_one_letter_code
_entity_poly.pdbx_strand_id
1 'polypeptide(L)'
;MASTADPAGFIIPAHVPPERVWNHDINAFARELDDPFVATARLHDGPDLIYSPGTARGNPCWIPTRYKLLNDIFMDAKRFSSEQNIGVNLLLGVDWRLNPLEIDPPAHMGYRQVLQPWFQPSAVKELEGMIRRVACELIAAFEEEGGCEYVDAFASLFPSYVFLELLGLPRSMLPQFFEWEHTFIRSPDMGARIAAARGIKDYLETYLEERRDDPRDDLVTGILTAQIKGRPLDHGEIMGMVMVLYFGGLDTVASSIGWYMRHLAKDRALQVRLRENPEEIPGAVDDMLRAYGVVATRRTVTEDLTIDGVEMRKGDFVLMPGYLASRDPRQYDDPHMVDPARKARHVTLATGVHNCLGAHLAKREIAIVLEEFLARFDNIRIPEGEQDEWQTEGVWAVTRLPLVWDR
;
A
#
# COMPACT_ATOMS: atom_id res chain seq x y z
N MET A 1 33.86 18.62 -6.00
CA MET A 1 34.30 17.35 -6.61
C MET A 1 33.38 17.06 -7.77
N ALA A 2 33.87 16.57 -8.89
CA ALA A 2 33.08 16.37 -10.10
C ALA A 2 32.16 15.17 -9.92
N SER A 3 30.89 15.32 -10.32
CA SER A 3 29.92 14.23 -10.46
C SER A 3 30.40 13.30 -11.59
N THR A 4 30.40 11.98 -11.37
CA THR A 4 30.71 10.99 -12.40
C THR A 4 29.42 10.56 -13.08
N ALA A 5 29.36 10.62 -14.41
CA ALA A 5 28.25 10.06 -15.15
C ALA A 5 28.37 8.53 -15.20
N ASP A 6 27.28 7.84 -14.92
CA ASP A 6 27.13 6.40 -15.08
C ASP A 6 26.97 6.03 -16.57
N PRO A 7 27.27 4.76 -16.99
CA PRO A 7 27.03 4.28 -18.35
C PRO A 7 25.62 4.47 -18.91
N ALA A 8 24.61 4.56 -18.03
CA ALA A 8 23.23 4.89 -18.38
C ALA A 8 22.92 6.40 -18.47
N GLY A 9 23.93 7.27 -18.27
CA GLY A 9 23.80 8.73 -18.36
C GLY A 9 23.23 9.40 -17.09
N PHE A 10 23.07 8.69 -15.99
CA PHE A 10 22.66 9.26 -14.70
C PHE A 10 23.79 10.05 -14.03
N ILE A 11 23.45 11.12 -13.37
CA ILE A 11 24.37 11.93 -12.59
C ILE A 11 24.40 11.40 -11.14
N ILE A 12 25.51 10.76 -10.74
CA ILE A 12 25.70 10.32 -9.36
C ILE A 12 26.23 11.51 -8.52
N PRO A 13 25.54 11.91 -7.44
CA PRO A 13 26.04 12.97 -6.57
C PRO A 13 27.40 12.61 -5.94
N ALA A 14 28.26 13.63 -5.79
CA ALA A 14 29.64 13.42 -5.32
C ALA A 14 29.75 12.86 -3.88
N HIS A 15 28.70 12.96 -3.07
CA HIS A 15 28.65 12.41 -1.72
C HIS A 15 28.28 10.93 -1.67
N VAL A 16 27.84 10.35 -2.81
CA VAL A 16 27.46 8.92 -2.89
C VAL A 16 28.72 8.09 -3.14
N PRO A 17 29.12 7.18 -2.22
CA PRO A 17 30.26 6.31 -2.43
C PRO A 17 30.00 5.35 -3.61
N PRO A 18 30.99 5.11 -4.50
CA PRO A 18 30.83 4.23 -5.65
C PRO A 18 30.37 2.81 -5.29
N GLU A 19 30.81 2.27 -4.17
CA GLU A 19 30.45 0.94 -3.69
C GLU A 19 29.02 0.82 -3.18
N ARG A 20 28.32 1.94 -3.04
CA ARG A 20 26.89 1.98 -2.68
C ARG A 20 26.00 2.16 -3.90
N VAL A 21 26.54 2.47 -5.07
CA VAL A 21 25.76 2.65 -6.29
C VAL A 21 25.29 1.30 -6.80
N TRP A 22 23.96 1.16 -6.83
CA TRP A 22 23.24 0.03 -7.41
C TRP A 22 22.48 0.52 -8.64
N ASN A 23 23.07 0.34 -9.82
CA ASN A 23 22.57 0.93 -11.07
C ASN A 23 21.45 0.11 -11.69
N HIS A 24 20.38 -0.07 -10.97
CA HIS A 24 19.17 -0.75 -11.44
C HIS A 24 17.91 -0.02 -10.95
N ASP A 25 16.81 -0.21 -11.66
CA ASP A 25 15.47 0.09 -11.17
C ASP A 25 14.93 -1.10 -10.36
N ILE A 26 14.39 -0.86 -9.17
CA ILE A 26 13.92 -1.93 -8.28
C ILE A 26 12.74 -2.71 -8.87
N ASN A 27 11.89 -2.04 -9.66
CA ASN A 27 10.76 -2.68 -10.30
C ASN A 27 11.21 -3.59 -11.46
N ALA A 28 12.20 -3.14 -12.25
CA ALA A 28 12.81 -3.96 -13.29
C ALA A 28 13.53 -5.17 -12.68
N PHE A 29 14.28 -4.97 -11.60
CA PHE A 29 14.97 -6.05 -10.88
C PHE A 29 14.00 -7.07 -10.29
N ALA A 30 12.86 -6.62 -9.77
CA ALA A 30 11.82 -7.50 -9.27
C ALA A 30 11.25 -8.46 -10.33
N ARG A 31 11.30 -8.08 -11.62
CA ARG A 31 10.80 -8.89 -12.74
C ARG A 31 11.78 -9.94 -13.26
N GLU A 32 12.95 -10.07 -12.68
CA GLU A 32 13.93 -11.09 -13.10
C GLU A 32 13.55 -12.52 -12.70
N LEU A 33 12.61 -12.70 -11.76
CA LEU A 33 12.11 -13.99 -11.30
C LEU A 33 10.57 -14.01 -11.31
N ASP A 34 9.98 -15.20 -11.27
CA ASP A 34 8.52 -15.40 -11.19
C ASP A 34 7.88 -14.87 -9.89
N ASP A 35 8.68 -14.75 -8.83
CA ASP A 35 8.28 -14.11 -7.58
C ASP A 35 9.09 -12.82 -7.38
N PRO A 36 8.46 -11.65 -7.53
CA PRO A 36 9.15 -10.36 -7.42
C PRO A 36 9.68 -10.07 -6.01
N PHE A 37 9.05 -10.66 -4.98
CA PHE A 37 9.50 -10.51 -3.60
C PHE A 37 10.76 -11.35 -3.32
N VAL A 38 10.88 -12.52 -3.92
CA VAL A 38 12.10 -13.33 -3.88
C VAL A 38 13.21 -12.67 -4.71
N ALA A 39 12.88 -12.12 -5.87
CA ALA A 39 13.84 -11.40 -6.70
C ALA A 39 14.49 -10.24 -5.93
N THR A 40 13.68 -9.38 -5.31
CA THR A 40 14.19 -8.22 -4.57
C THR A 40 14.93 -8.62 -3.28
N ALA A 41 14.56 -9.72 -2.62
CA ALA A 41 15.25 -10.20 -1.43
C ALA A 41 16.75 -10.53 -1.67
N ARG A 42 17.16 -10.77 -2.93
CA ARG A 42 18.59 -10.92 -3.32
C ARG A 42 19.43 -9.68 -3.00
N LEU A 43 18.80 -8.51 -2.82
CA LEU A 43 19.49 -7.29 -2.35
C LEU A 43 20.05 -7.44 -0.92
N HIS A 44 19.60 -8.42 -0.15
CA HIS A 44 20.17 -8.74 1.16
C HIS A 44 21.57 -9.31 1.10
N ASP A 45 22.06 -9.76 -0.05
CA ASP A 45 23.45 -10.20 -0.24
C ASP A 45 24.43 -9.02 -0.34
N GLY A 46 23.90 -7.81 -0.54
CA GLY A 46 24.65 -6.57 -0.68
C GLY A 46 24.69 -5.69 0.57
N PRO A 47 25.09 -4.40 0.40
CA PRO A 47 25.13 -3.42 1.47
C PRO A 47 23.76 -3.16 2.11
N ASP A 48 23.75 -2.76 3.37
CA ASP A 48 22.53 -2.47 4.13
C ASP A 48 21.81 -1.19 3.64
N LEU A 49 22.55 -0.34 2.90
CA LEU A 49 22.05 0.87 2.27
C LEU A 49 22.67 1.01 0.88
N ILE A 50 21.85 1.10 -0.16
CA ILE A 50 22.27 1.27 -1.55
C ILE A 50 21.67 2.56 -2.14
N TYR A 51 22.30 3.06 -3.20
CA TYR A 51 21.82 4.23 -3.95
C TYR A 51 21.44 3.81 -5.37
N SER A 52 20.19 4.00 -5.75
CA SER A 52 19.73 3.79 -7.11
C SER A 52 19.54 5.13 -7.82
N PRO A 53 20.20 5.36 -8.96
CA PRO A 53 20.04 6.59 -9.72
C PRO A 53 18.75 6.63 -10.55
N GLY A 54 18.13 5.46 -10.85
CA GLY A 54 17.03 5.32 -11.78
C GLY A 54 15.73 4.78 -11.22
N THR A 55 15.70 4.37 -9.95
CA THR A 55 14.49 3.86 -9.28
C THR A 55 13.43 4.96 -9.09
N ALA A 56 12.23 4.59 -8.69
CA ALA A 56 11.12 5.49 -8.40
C ALA A 56 10.79 6.43 -9.58
N ARG A 57 10.61 5.86 -10.77
CA ARG A 57 10.29 6.59 -12.03
C ARG A 57 11.40 7.56 -12.46
N GLY A 58 12.64 7.13 -12.34
CA GLY A 58 13.79 7.91 -12.74
C GLY A 58 14.28 8.94 -11.70
N ASN A 59 13.69 8.94 -10.50
CA ASN A 59 14.20 9.76 -9.41
C ASN A 59 15.29 9.01 -8.63
N PRO A 60 16.49 9.61 -8.47
CA PRO A 60 17.53 9.00 -7.69
C PRO A 60 17.16 8.93 -6.22
N CYS A 61 17.49 7.82 -5.55
CA CYS A 61 17.17 7.65 -4.14
C CYS A 61 18.07 6.63 -3.42
N TRP A 62 18.17 6.78 -2.11
CA TRP A 62 18.70 5.77 -1.22
C TRP A 62 17.64 4.68 -0.96
N ILE A 63 18.10 3.43 -0.80
CA ILE A 63 17.24 2.28 -0.51
C ILE A 63 17.84 1.51 0.67
N PRO A 64 17.24 1.56 1.86
CA PRO A 64 17.62 0.69 2.97
C PRO A 64 17.15 -0.74 2.65
N THR A 65 18.08 -1.69 2.69
CA THR A 65 17.81 -3.09 2.35
C THR A 65 17.50 -3.93 3.59
N ARG A 66 17.70 -3.41 4.81
CA ARG A 66 17.55 -4.15 6.07
C ARG A 66 16.37 -3.66 6.90
N TYR A 67 15.74 -4.60 7.59
CA TYR A 67 14.63 -4.33 8.50
C TYR A 67 14.97 -3.23 9.53
N LYS A 68 16.10 -3.42 10.25
CA LYS A 68 16.47 -2.48 11.31
C LYS A 68 16.66 -1.06 10.77
N LEU A 69 17.41 -0.91 9.68
CA LEU A 69 17.71 0.41 9.11
C LEU A 69 16.43 1.10 8.61
N LEU A 70 15.57 0.35 7.91
CA LEU A 70 14.30 0.88 7.41
C LEU A 70 13.36 1.27 8.55
N ASN A 71 13.29 0.45 9.60
CA ASN A 71 12.50 0.77 10.79
C ASN A 71 13.04 2.02 11.52
N ASP A 72 14.33 2.15 11.67
CA ASP A 72 14.96 3.33 12.30
C ASP A 72 14.63 4.62 11.53
N ILE A 73 14.62 4.56 10.18
CA ILE A 73 14.23 5.68 9.33
C ILE A 73 12.74 6.02 9.50
N PHE A 74 11.84 5.03 9.56
CA PHE A 74 10.42 5.26 9.81
C PHE A 74 10.16 5.92 11.18
N MET A 75 10.95 5.58 12.18
CA MET A 75 10.82 6.12 13.53
C MET A 75 11.36 7.54 13.67
N ASP A 76 12.16 8.01 12.73
CA ASP A 76 12.80 9.32 12.77
C ASP A 76 12.16 10.32 11.80
N ALA A 77 10.90 10.65 12.05
CA ALA A 77 10.18 11.64 11.24
C ALA A 77 10.78 13.05 11.30
N LYS A 78 11.74 13.33 12.20
CA LYS A 78 12.43 14.62 12.26
C LYS A 78 13.45 14.75 11.15
N ARG A 79 14.27 13.71 10.93
CA ARG A 79 15.33 13.72 9.91
C ARG A 79 14.85 13.19 8.55
N PHE A 80 13.74 12.45 8.52
CA PHE A 80 13.17 11.81 7.32
C PHE A 80 11.70 12.20 7.14
N SER A 81 11.50 13.33 6.46
CA SER A 81 10.20 13.95 6.23
C SER A 81 9.30 13.14 5.28
N SER A 82 8.02 13.14 5.54
CA SER A 82 6.98 12.60 4.65
C SER A 82 6.38 13.61 3.68
N GLU A 83 6.76 14.87 3.75
CA GLU A 83 6.08 16.00 3.07
C GLU A 83 5.92 15.87 1.56
N GLN A 84 6.69 15.05 0.88
CA GLN A 84 6.62 14.84 -0.57
C GLN A 84 6.48 13.35 -0.92
N ASN A 85 5.73 12.61 -0.12
CA ASN A 85 5.60 11.17 -0.32
C ASN A 85 4.96 10.82 -1.68
N ILE A 86 3.82 11.42 -2.01
CA ILE A 86 3.13 11.28 -3.30
C ILE A 86 3.29 12.53 -4.17
N GLY A 87 3.17 13.71 -3.54
CA GLY A 87 3.33 15.00 -4.21
C GLY A 87 2.15 15.40 -5.09
N VAL A 88 0.93 15.00 -4.73
CA VAL A 88 -0.30 15.33 -5.48
C VAL A 88 -0.49 16.84 -5.60
N ASN A 89 -0.16 17.60 -4.57
CA ASN A 89 -0.23 19.07 -4.58
C ASN A 89 0.61 19.71 -5.68
N LEU A 90 1.80 19.16 -5.96
CA LEU A 90 2.67 19.64 -7.03
C LEU A 90 2.06 19.38 -8.42
N LEU A 91 1.40 18.22 -8.58
CA LEU A 91 0.74 17.86 -9.84
C LEU A 91 -0.51 18.70 -10.10
N LEU A 92 -1.28 19.01 -9.07
CA LEU A 92 -2.52 19.77 -9.17
C LEU A 92 -2.30 21.30 -9.12
N GLY A 93 -1.14 21.77 -8.66
CA GLY A 93 -0.86 23.18 -8.44
C GLY A 93 -1.67 23.77 -7.28
N VAL A 94 -1.92 23.00 -6.24
CA VAL A 94 -2.67 23.40 -5.04
C VAL A 94 -1.72 23.57 -3.85
N ASP A 95 -2.14 24.29 -2.83
CA ASP A 95 -1.35 24.61 -1.63
C ASP A 95 -1.57 23.63 -0.46
N TRP A 96 -2.57 22.76 -0.53
CA TRP A 96 -2.84 21.74 0.46
C TRP A 96 -2.12 20.41 0.14
N ARG A 97 -1.98 19.56 1.15
CA ARG A 97 -1.29 18.25 1.08
C ARG A 97 -2.21 17.12 1.48
N LEU A 98 -1.80 15.88 1.23
CA LEU A 98 -2.54 14.68 1.67
C LEU A 98 -2.40 14.50 3.20
N ASN A 99 -3.37 14.95 3.95
CA ASN A 99 -3.37 14.97 5.41
C ASN A 99 -3.91 13.64 5.99
N PRO A 100 -3.22 12.95 6.90
CA PRO A 100 -1.94 13.26 7.56
C PRO A 100 -0.70 12.70 6.85
N LEU A 101 -0.81 12.02 5.71
CA LEU A 101 0.26 11.25 5.06
C LEU A 101 1.50 12.11 4.74
N GLU A 102 1.28 13.34 4.25
CA GLU A 102 2.33 14.28 3.82
C GLU A 102 2.53 15.44 4.81
N ILE A 103 2.20 15.23 6.07
CA ILE A 103 2.38 16.21 7.13
C ILE A 103 3.30 15.64 8.21
N ASP A 104 4.36 16.38 8.56
CA ASP A 104 5.26 15.99 9.63
C ASP A 104 4.78 16.45 11.02
N PRO A 105 5.26 15.82 12.11
CA PRO A 105 5.05 16.34 13.47
C PRO A 105 5.60 17.77 13.64
N PRO A 106 4.97 18.65 14.44
CA PRO A 106 3.86 18.34 15.35
C PRO A 106 2.46 18.44 14.72
N ALA A 107 2.31 18.98 13.51
CA ALA A 107 1.00 19.21 12.89
C ALA A 107 0.28 17.90 12.55
N HIS A 108 1.00 16.86 12.14
CA HIS A 108 0.52 15.51 11.85
C HIS A 108 -0.48 14.99 12.89
N MET A 109 -0.20 15.17 14.19
CA MET A 109 -1.03 14.64 15.28
C MET A 109 -2.47 15.16 15.24
N GLY A 110 -2.68 16.43 14.86
CA GLY A 110 -4.02 17.01 14.79
C GLY A 110 -4.89 16.30 13.76
N TYR A 111 -4.37 16.10 12.56
CA TYR A 111 -5.08 15.39 11.47
C TYR A 111 -5.27 13.92 11.80
N ARG A 112 -4.26 13.28 12.39
CA ARG A 112 -4.35 11.88 12.81
C ARG A 112 -5.48 11.66 13.82
N GLN A 113 -5.64 12.56 14.79
CA GLN A 113 -6.70 12.49 15.79
C GLN A 113 -8.11 12.61 15.21
N VAL A 114 -8.29 13.32 14.11
CA VAL A 114 -9.60 13.41 13.42
C VAL A 114 -9.99 12.07 12.80
N LEU A 115 -9.04 11.38 12.15
CA LEU A 115 -9.32 10.15 11.41
C LEU A 115 -9.26 8.88 12.27
N GLN A 116 -8.36 8.84 13.25
CA GLN A 116 -8.07 7.62 14.02
C GLN A 116 -9.29 6.94 14.67
N PRO A 117 -10.29 7.67 15.23
CA PRO A 117 -11.48 7.05 15.81
C PRO A 117 -12.23 6.12 14.87
N TRP A 118 -12.23 6.41 13.57
CA TRP A 118 -12.94 5.65 12.54
C TRP A 118 -12.22 4.34 12.12
N PHE A 119 -10.93 4.22 12.46
CA PHE A 119 -10.09 3.07 12.06
C PHE A 119 -9.55 2.26 13.23
N GLN A 120 -9.96 2.58 14.47
CA GLN A 120 -9.58 1.80 15.63
C GLN A 120 -10.34 0.45 15.70
N PRO A 121 -9.85 -0.54 16.45
CA PRO A 121 -10.43 -1.88 16.47
C PRO A 121 -11.93 -1.94 16.79
N SER A 122 -12.43 -1.07 17.67
CA SER A 122 -13.86 -1.00 18.01
C SER A 122 -14.72 -0.55 16.84
N ALA A 123 -14.31 0.49 16.10
CA ALA A 123 -15.01 0.96 14.90
C ALA A 123 -14.98 -0.08 13.78
N VAL A 124 -13.81 -0.70 13.54
CA VAL A 124 -13.68 -1.78 12.54
C VAL A 124 -14.59 -2.97 12.87
N LYS A 125 -14.75 -3.31 14.15
CA LYS A 125 -15.67 -4.36 14.57
C LYS A 125 -17.13 -4.06 14.21
N GLU A 126 -17.56 -2.81 14.28
CA GLU A 126 -18.90 -2.39 13.86
C GLU A 126 -19.11 -2.53 12.35
N LEU A 127 -18.04 -2.36 11.54
CA LEU A 127 -18.06 -2.53 10.09
C LEU A 127 -18.05 -3.99 9.65
N GLU A 128 -17.74 -4.96 10.52
CA GLU A 128 -17.52 -6.36 10.16
C GLU A 128 -18.73 -6.97 9.43
N GLY A 129 -19.94 -6.68 9.87
CA GLY A 129 -21.17 -7.17 9.22
C GLY A 129 -21.32 -6.65 7.79
N MET A 130 -20.97 -5.39 7.55
CA MET A 130 -20.98 -4.79 6.22
C MET A 130 -19.90 -5.40 5.33
N ILE A 131 -18.67 -5.53 5.83
CA ILE A 131 -17.54 -6.11 5.10
C ILE A 131 -17.87 -7.54 4.66
N ARG A 132 -18.39 -8.36 5.56
CA ARG A 132 -18.77 -9.75 5.28
C ARG A 132 -19.90 -9.86 4.27
N ARG A 133 -20.91 -8.98 4.37
CA ARG A 133 -22.00 -8.92 3.39
C ARG A 133 -21.45 -8.64 1.99
N VAL A 134 -20.56 -7.67 1.83
CA VAL A 134 -19.94 -7.34 0.54
C VAL A 134 -19.14 -8.54 0.00
N ALA A 135 -18.36 -9.21 0.84
CA ALA A 135 -17.62 -10.41 0.43
C ALA A 135 -18.56 -11.53 -0.07
N CYS A 136 -19.60 -11.85 0.70
CA CYS A 136 -20.57 -12.89 0.33
C CYS A 136 -21.37 -12.52 -0.94
N GLU A 137 -21.75 -11.25 -1.11
CA GLU A 137 -22.44 -10.75 -2.31
C GLU A 137 -21.61 -11.02 -3.57
N LEU A 138 -20.30 -10.70 -3.54
CA LEU A 138 -19.42 -10.90 -4.67
C LEU A 138 -19.12 -12.39 -4.92
N ILE A 139 -18.90 -13.19 -3.88
CA ILE A 139 -18.65 -14.63 -4.00
C ILE A 139 -19.85 -15.33 -4.64
N ALA A 140 -21.09 -14.97 -4.26
CA ALA A 140 -22.30 -15.56 -4.79
C ALA A 140 -22.45 -15.41 -6.31
N ALA A 141 -21.77 -14.43 -6.93
CA ALA A 141 -21.81 -14.23 -8.36
C ALA A 141 -21.07 -15.30 -9.18
N PHE A 142 -20.10 -16.01 -8.57
CA PHE A 142 -19.28 -17.02 -9.23
C PHE A 142 -19.18 -18.37 -8.47
N GLU A 143 -19.78 -18.46 -7.30
CA GLU A 143 -19.66 -19.65 -6.43
C GLU A 143 -20.04 -20.95 -7.16
N GLU A 144 -21.05 -20.90 -8.03
CA GLU A 144 -21.54 -22.04 -8.81
C GLU A 144 -20.77 -22.33 -10.10
N GLU A 145 -19.88 -21.42 -10.52
CA GLU A 145 -19.14 -21.54 -11.80
C GLU A 145 -17.98 -22.54 -11.73
N GLY A 146 -17.52 -22.91 -10.52
CA GLY A 146 -16.36 -23.78 -10.30
C GLY A 146 -15.00 -23.13 -10.55
N GLY A 147 -14.98 -21.84 -10.87
CA GLY A 147 -13.79 -21.02 -11.07
C GLY A 147 -14.13 -19.60 -11.43
N CYS A 148 -13.16 -18.70 -11.39
CA CYS A 148 -13.31 -17.30 -11.80
C CYS A 148 -11.96 -16.69 -12.20
N GLU A 149 -12.00 -15.53 -12.86
CA GLU A 149 -10.86 -14.61 -12.86
C GLU A 149 -10.96 -13.78 -11.55
N TYR A 150 -10.11 -14.10 -10.60
CA TYR A 150 -10.21 -13.62 -9.22
C TYR A 150 -10.02 -12.11 -9.07
N VAL A 151 -9.14 -11.51 -9.89
CA VAL A 151 -8.85 -10.07 -9.78
C VAL A 151 -10.08 -9.26 -10.17
N ASP A 152 -10.68 -9.56 -11.33
CA ASP A 152 -11.83 -8.82 -11.86
C ASP A 152 -13.12 -9.17 -11.11
N ALA A 153 -13.32 -10.45 -10.79
CA ALA A 153 -14.56 -10.90 -10.14
C ALA A 153 -14.63 -10.54 -8.65
N PHE A 154 -13.48 -10.40 -7.98
CA PHE A 154 -13.47 -10.21 -6.54
C PHE A 154 -12.44 -9.22 -6.01
N ALA A 155 -11.14 -9.41 -6.30
CA ALA A 155 -10.08 -8.69 -5.58
C ALA A 155 -10.15 -7.16 -5.77
N SER A 156 -10.48 -6.69 -6.97
CA SER A 156 -10.63 -5.27 -7.25
C SER A 156 -11.95 -4.70 -6.69
N LEU A 157 -13.03 -5.49 -6.73
CA LEU A 157 -14.35 -5.03 -6.35
C LEU A 157 -14.58 -4.97 -4.84
N PHE A 158 -14.10 -6.00 -4.12
CA PHE A 158 -14.40 -6.17 -2.70
C PHE A 158 -13.96 -4.97 -1.83
N PRO A 159 -12.67 -4.60 -1.76
CA PRO A 159 -12.25 -3.48 -0.94
C PRO A 159 -12.79 -2.15 -1.44
N SER A 160 -13.02 -2.04 -2.75
CA SER A 160 -13.61 -0.84 -3.34
C SER A 160 -15.05 -0.63 -2.89
N TYR A 161 -15.87 -1.68 -2.85
CA TYR A 161 -17.23 -1.57 -2.32
C TYR A 161 -17.25 -1.26 -0.82
N VAL A 162 -16.36 -1.87 -0.05
CA VAL A 162 -16.19 -1.53 1.38
C VAL A 162 -15.84 -0.06 1.55
N PHE A 163 -14.88 0.44 0.76
CA PHE A 163 -14.45 1.84 0.79
C PHE A 163 -15.56 2.80 0.38
N LEU A 164 -16.30 2.50 -0.70
CA LEU A 164 -17.42 3.33 -1.14
C LEU A 164 -18.52 3.40 -0.06
N GLU A 165 -18.86 2.28 0.58
CA GLU A 165 -19.83 2.27 1.68
C GLU A 165 -19.31 3.08 2.90
N LEU A 166 -18.02 2.97 3.23
CA LEU A 166 -17.39 3.73 4.33
C LEU A 166 -17.47 5.26 4.10
N LEU A 167 -17.29 5.70 2.86
CA LEU A 167 -17.37 7.12 2.50
C LEU A 167 -18.77 7.56 2.06
N GLY A 168 -19.76 6.66 1.97
CA GLY A 168 -21.11 6.98 1.48
C GLY A 168 -21.14 7.34 0.00
N LEU A 169 -20.17 6.85 -0.80
CA LEU A 169 -20.07 7.08 -2.24
C LEU A 169 -20.89 6.05 -3.03
N PRO A 170 -21.49 6.42 -4.17
CA PRO A 170 -22.29 5.51 -4.95
C PRO A 170 -21.44 4.47 -5.70
N ARG A 171 -21.82 3.19 -5.62
CA ARG A 171 -21.13 2.09 -6.33
C ARG A 171 -21.11 2.28 -7.85
N SER A 172 -22.07 3.03 -8.43
CA SER A 172 -22.11 3.34 -9.86
C SER A 172 -20.92 4.15 -10.36
N MET A 173 -20.21 4.83 -9.47
CA MET A 173 -18.98 5.58 -9.79
C MET A 173 -17.71 4.71 -9.84
N LEU A 174 -17.79 3.45 -9.43
CA LEU A 174 -16.61 2.60 -9.34
C LEU A 174 -15.81 2.47 -10.65
N PRO A 175 -16.43 2.29 -11.84
CA PRO A 175 -15.70 2.22 -13.10
C PRO A 175 -14.86 3.49 -13.36
N GLN A 176 -15.43 4.67 -13.05
CA GLN A 176 -14.74 5.94 -13.22
C GLN A 176 -13.61 6.11 -12.20
N PHE A 177 -13.81 5.66 -10.96
CA PHE A 177 -12.78 5.69 -9.93
C PHE A 177 -11.59 4.80 -10.30
N PHE A 178 -11.84 3.60 -10.82
CA PHE A 178 -10.79 2.72 -11.32
C PHE A 178 -10.02 3.32 -12.49
N GLU A 179 -10.72 3.94 -13.46
CA GLU A 179 -10.07 4.61 -14.58
C GLU A 179 -9.12 5.71 -14.09
N TRP A 180 -9.59 6.58 -13.19
CA TRP A 180 -8.78 7.67 -12.66
C TRP A 180 -7.60 7.14 -11.83
N GLU A 181 -7.82 6.19 -10.94
CA GLU A 181 -6.78 5.65 -10.07
C GLU A 181 -5.71 4.92 -10.87
N HIS A 182 -6.12 4.03 -11.78
CA HIS A 182 -5.20 3.32 -12.66
C HIS A 182 -4.36 4.30 -13.49
N THR A 183 -5.00 5.31 -14.08
CA THR A 183 -4.30 6.34 -14.87
C THR A 183 -3.33 7.15 -14.00
N PHE A 184 -3.77 7.56 -12.81
CA PHE A 184 -2.93 8.32 -11.88
C PHE A 184 -1.69 7.52 -11.43
N ILE A 185 -1.88 6.27 -11.05
CA ILE A 185 -0.81 5.43 -10.49
C ILE A 185 0.11 4.90 -11.59
N ARG A 186 -0.42 4.47 -12.75
CA ARG A 186 0.30 3.61 -13.70
C ARG A 186 0.63 4.26 -15.03
N SER A 187 -0.05 5.33 -15.43
CA SER A 187 0.23 5.95 -16.72
C SER A 187 1.65 6.54 -16.79
N PRO A 188 2.39 6.31 -17.88
CA PRO A 188 3.65 7.00 -18.13
C PRO A 188 3.43 8.46 -18.57
N ASP A 189 2.23 8.83 -19.05
CA ASP A 189 1.88 10.17 -19.48
C ASP A 189 1.54 11.06 -18.28
N MET A 190 2.38 12.06 -18.03
CA MET A 190 2.17 13.01 -16.94
C MET A 190 0.90 13.84 -17.14
N GLY A 191 0.53 14.19 -18.38
CA GLY A 191 -0.70 14.93 -18.67
C GLY A 191 -1.95 14.12 -18.30
N ALA A 192 -1.98 12.82 -18.66
CA ALA A 192 -3.05 11.91 -18.27
C ALA A 192 -3.15 11.76 -16.74
N ARG A 193 -2.01 11.64 -16.04
CA ARG A 193 -1.98 11.57 -14.57
C ARG A 193 -2.55 12.82 -13.90
N ILE A 194 -2.19 14.00 -14.41
CA ILE A 194 -2.72 15.28 -13.92
C ILE A 194 -4.23 15.35 -14.17
N ALA A 195 -4.71 14.93 -15.35
CA ALA A 195 -6.13 14.93 -15.67
C ALA A 195 -6.91 13.98 -14.75
N ALA A 196 -6.41 12.79 -14.49
CA ALA A 196 -7.01 11.84 -13.55
C ALA A 196 -7.07 12.41 -12.12
N ALA A 197 -5.98 12.97 -11.61
CA ALA A 197 -5.94 13.61 -10.29
C ALA A 197 -6.94 14.76 -10.16
N ARG A 198 -7.12 15.56 -11.24
CA ARG A 198 -8.14 16.63 -11.29
C ARG A 198 -9.54 16.05 -11.28
N GLY A 199 -9.82 15.00 -12.06
CA GLY A 199 -11.12 14.33 -12.06
C GLY A 199 -11.52 13.85 -10.67
N ILE A 200 -10.59 13.19 -9.95
CA ILE A 200 -10.80 12.77 -8.56
C ILE A 200 -11.10 13.98 -7.67
N LYS A 201 -10.24 15.01 -7.74
CA LYS A 201 -10.40 16.23 -6.95
C LYS A 201 -11.77 16.90 -7.18
N ASP A 202 -12.12 17.17 -8.42
CA ASP A 202 -13.34 17.91 -8.78
C ASP A 202 -14.61 17.11 -8.37
N TYR A 203 -14.59 15.78 -8.51
CA TYR A 203 -15.67 14.93 -8.03
C TYR A 203 -15.80 14.99 -6.49
N LEU A 204 -14.70 14.85 -5.77
CA LEU A 204 -14.71 14.89 -4.30
C LEU A 204 -15.11 16.28 -3.77
N GLU A 205 -14.72 17.37 -4.43
CA GLU A 205 -15.16 18.72 -4.07
C GLU A 205 -16.69 18.81 -4.16
N THR A 206 -17.28 18.43 -5.30
CA THR A 206 -18.73 18.45 -5.49
C THR A 206 -19.43 17.58 -4.45
N TYR A 207 -18.93 16.36 -4.21
CA TYR A 207 -19.46 15.46 -3.21
C TYR A 207 -19.43 16.04 -1.79
N LEU A 208 -18.34 16.68 -1.41
CA LEU A 208 -18.23 17.30 -0.08
C LEU A 208 -19.15 18.51 0.09
N GLU A 209 -19.41 19.28 -0.97
CA GLU A 209 -20.38 20.37 -0.95
C GLU A 209 -21.80 19.84 -0.72
N GLU A 210 -22.22 18.80 -1.47
CA GLU A 210 -23.52 18.14 -1.27
C GLU A 210 -23.66 17.58 0.15
N ARG A 211 -22.59 16.99 0.71
CA ARG A 211 -22.58 16.42 2.05
C ARG A 211 -22.63 17.43 3.19
N ARG A 212 -22.26 18.69 2.94
CA ARG A 212 -22.48 19.80 3.92
C ARG A 212 -23.95 20.07 4.16
N ASP A 213 -24.77 19.92 3.12
CA ASP A 213 -26.23 20.14 3.19
C ASP A 213 -26.99 18.87 3.65
N ASP A 214 -26.35 17.69 3.58
CA ASP A 214 -26.90 16.40 4.01
C ASP A 214 -25.94 15.69 4.98
N PRO A 215 -25.77 16.18 6.22
CA PRO A 215 -24.91 15.55 7.21
C PRO A 215 -25.48 14.21 7.69
N ARG A 216 -24.59 13.19 7.83
CA ARG A 216 -24.91 11.84 8.28
C ARG A 216 -24.00 11.45 9.44
N ASP A 217 -24.33 10.37 10.14
CA ASP A 217 -23.44 9.80 11.18
C ASP A 217 -22.38 8.90 10.51
N ASP A 218 -21.38 9.53 9.87
CA ASP A 218 -20.33 8.84 9.12
C ASP A 218 -19.01 9.60 9.09
N LEU A 219 -17.98 8.93 8.55
CA LEU A 219 -16.61 9.44 8.45
C LEU A 219 -16.55 10.81 7.73
N VAL A 220 -17.31 10.99 6.65
CA VAL A 220 -17.26 12.23 5.85
C VAL A 220 -17.81 13.40 6.65
N THR A 221 -18.95 13.25 7.32
CA THR A 221 -19.48 14.29 8.22
C THR A 221 -18.53 14.54 9.38
N GLY A 222 -17.92 13.49 9.93
CA GLY A 222 -16.89 13.62 10.95
C GLY A 222 -15.71 14.50 10.51
N ILE A 223 -15.25 14.37 9.27
CA ILE A 223 -14.19 15.22 8.70
C ILE A 223 -14.70 16.65 8.48
N LEU A 224 -15.90 16.82 7.90
CA LEU A 224 -16.48 18.13 7.57
C LEU A 224 -16.71 19.00 8.82
N THR A 225 -16.97 18.39 9.96
CA THR A 225 -17.25 19.07 11.24
C THR A 225 -16.07 19.08 12.21
N ALA A 226 -14.94 18.47 11.82
CA ALA A 226 -13.79 18.34 12.68
C ALA A 226 -13.14 19.68 13.02
N GLN A 227 -12.49 19.71 14.18
CA GLN A 227 -11.71 20.84 14.65
C GLN A 227 -10.32 20.39 15.09
N ILE A 228 -9.31 21.20 14.78
CA ILE A 228 -7.96 21.03 15.31
C ILE A 228 -7.62 22.25 16.18
N LYS A 229 -7.33 22.04 17.46
CA LYS A 229 -7.05 23.10 18.44
C LYS A 229 -8.17 24.15 18.53
N GLY A 230 -9.45 23.70 18.43
CA GLY A 230 -10.63 24.56 18.49
C GLY A 230 -10.92 25.38 17.22
N ARG A 231 -10.15 25.18 16.13
CA ARG A 231 -10.38 25.79 14.82
C ARG A 231 -11.00 24.74 13.88
N PRO A 232 -12.10 25.06 13.17
CA PRO A 232 -12.59 24.21 12.08
C PRO A 232 -11.50 23.99 11.02
N LEU A 233 -11.55 22.83 10.39
CA LEU A 233 -10.69 22.55 9.23
C LEU A 233 -11.06 23.49 8.08
N ASP A 234 -10.06 23.94 7.35
CA ASP A 234 -10.29 24.67 6.10
C ASP A 234 -10.58 23.70 4.94
N HIS A 235 -10.94 24.24 3.78
CA HIS A 235 -11.28 23.45 2.61
C HIS A 235 -10.12 22.55 2.15
N GLY A 236 -8.89 23.08 2.11
CA GLY A 236 -7.72 22.33 1.67
C GLY A 236 -7.36 21.20 2.64
N GLU A 237 -7.53 21.43 3.95
CA GLU A 237 -7.32 20.39 4.97
C GLU A 237 -8.31 19.23 4.82
N ILE A 238 -9.59 19.53 4.57
CA ILE A 238 -10.64 18.54 4.31
C ILE A 238 -10.35 17.77 3.03
N MET A 239 -10.06 18.47 1.94
CA MET A 239 -9.72 17.85 0.65
C MET A 239 -8.52 16.91 0.77
N GLY A 240 -7.46 17.35 1.46
CA GLY A 240 -6.27 16.52 1.69
C GLY A 240 -6.57 15.24 2.46
N MET A 241 -7.50 15.30 3.45
CA MET A 241 -7.94 14.11 4.20
C MET A 241 -8.78 13.16 3.34
N VAL A 242 -9.73 13.66 2.58
CA VAL A 242 -10.61 12.80 1.77
C VAL A 242 -9.85 12.20 0.60
N MET A 243 -8.95 12.96 -0.04
CA MET A 243 -8.09 12.43 -1.10
C MET A 243 -7.11 11.36 -0.62
N VAL A 244 -6.51 11.50 0.58
CA VAL A 244 -5.62 10.45 1.09
C VAL A 244 -6.37 9.18 1.41
N LEU A 245 -7.61 9.27 1.90
CA LEU A 245 -8.47 8.11 2.10
C LEU A 245 -8.80 7.43 0.77
N TYR A 246 -9.11 8.21 -0.27
CA TYR A 246 -9.34 7.70 -1.62
C TYR A 246 -8.16 6.89 -2.13
N PHE A 247 -6.94 7.46 -2.14
CA PHE A 247 -5.75 6.75 -2.61
C PHE A 247 -5.34 5.56 -1.74
N GLY A 248 -5.62 5.61 -0.44
CA GLY A 248 -5.27 4.53 0.48
C GLY A 248 -6.24 3.35 0.49
N GLY A 249 -7.50 3.57 0.10
CA GLY A 249 -8.58 2.61 0.29
C GLY A 249 -8.90 1.70 -0.90
N LEU A 250 -8.54 2.08 -2.12
CA LEU A 250 -8.96 1.34 -3.32
C LEU A 250 -7.98 0.23 -3.73
N ASP A 251 -6.70 0.54 -3.95
CA ASP A 251 -5.75 -0.36 -4.60
C ASP A 251 -4.94 -1.25 -3.62
N THR A 252 -4.67 -0.78 -2.40
CA THR A 252 -3.73 -1.48 -1.50
C THR A 252 -4.26 -2.80 -0.96
N VAL A 253 -5.51 -2.86 -0.52
CA VAL A 253 -6.14 -4.11 -0.05
C VAL A 253 -6.42 -5.03 -1.23
N ALA A 254 -6.90 -4.51 -2.37
CA ALA A 254 -7.11 -5.25 -3.61
C ALA A 254 -5.82 -5.99 -4.04
N SER A 255 -4.72 -5.26 -4.11
CA SER A 255 -3.39 -5.81 -4.43
C SER A 255 -2.94 -6.85 -3.41
N SER A 256 -3.15 -6.60 -2.12
CA SER A 256 -2.76 -7.54 -1.05
C SER A 256 -3.52 -8.86 -1.15
N ILE A 257 -4.86 -8.83 -1.30
CA ILE A 257 -5.65 -10.07 -1.41
C ILE A 257 -5.37 -10.83 -2.72
N GLY A 258 -4.99 -10.12 -3.79
CA GLY A 258 -4.50 -10.74 -5.03
C GLY A 258 -3.25 -11.61 -4.77
N TRP A 259 -2.23 -11.04 -4.13
CA TRP A 259 -1.01 -11.76 -3.78
C TRP A 259 -1.25 -12.90 -2.78
N TYR A 260 -2.13 -12.71 -1.81
CA TYR A 260 -2.40 -13.72 -0.79
C TYR A 260 -3.18 -14.91 -1.36
N MET A 261 -4.15 -14.65 -2.23
CA MET A 261 -4.86 -15.72 -2.93
C MET A 261 -3.96 -16.46 -3.92
N ARG A 262 -3.06 -15.73 -4.62
CA ARG A 262 -2.01 -16.34 -5.45
C ARG A 262 -1.11 -17.26 -4.63
N HIS A 263 -0.69 -16.84 -3.43
CA HIS A 263 0.09 -17.67 -2.53
C HIS A 263 -0.68 -18.92 -2.12
N LEU A 264 -1.91 -18.76 -1.65
CA LEU A 264 -2.76 -19.89 -1.25
C LEU A 264 -3.01 -20.85 -2.42
N ALA A 265 -3.25 -20.37 -3.64
CA ALA A 265 -3.43 -21.21 -4.82
C ALA A 265 -2.20 -22.09 -5.14
N LYS A 266 -1.02 -21.73 -4.62
CA LYS A 266 0.25 -22.46 -4.77
C LYS A 266 0.65 -23.23 -3.52
N ASP A 267 -0.03 -23.03 -2.37
CA ASP A 267 0.24 -23.70 -1.09
C ASP A 267 -0.99 -24.42 -0.54
N ARG A 268 -1.22 -25.61 -1.06
CA ARG A 268 -2.33 -26.47 -0.64
C ARG A 268 -2.27 -26.83 0.86
N ALA A 269 -1.08 -26.99 1.41
CA ALA A 269 -0.93 -27.36 2.82
C ALA A 269 -1.41 -26.23 3.74
N LEU A 270 -1.10 -24.98 3.40
CA LEU A 270 -1.59 -23.81 4.13
C LEU A 270 -3.11 -23.65 4.00
N GLN A 271 -3.71 -23.91 2.82
CA GLN A 271 -5.18 -23.90 2.67
C GLN A 271 -5.86 -24.87 3.62
N VAL A 272 -5.38 -26.13 3.66
CA VAL A 272 -5.93 -27.18 4.56
C VAL A 272 -5.78 -26.76 6.02
N ARG A 273 -4.59 -26.31 6.41
CA ARG A 273 -4.32 -25.87 7.78
C ARG A 273 -5.27 -24.75 8.23
N LEU A 274 -5.45 -23.72 7.41
CA LEU A 274 -6.28 -22.56 7.76
C LEU A 274 -7.78 -22.90 7.73
N ARG A 275 -8.21 -23.87 6.90
CA ARG A 275 -9.58 -24.35 6.90
C ARG A 275 -9.89 -25.15 8.15
N GLU A 276 -8.98 -26.03 8.58
CA GLU A 276 -9.13 -26.86 9.78
C GLU A 276 -8.96 -26.05 11.08
N ASN A 277 -8.21 -24.94 11.03
CA ASN A 277 -7.89 -24.09 12.18
C ASN A 277 -8.16 -22.60 11.83
N PRO A 278 -9.44 -22.19 11.71
CA PRO A 278 -9.77 -20.78 11.32
C PRO A 278 -9.24 -19.73 12.29
N GLU A 279 -8.97 -20.11 13.55
CA GLU A 279 -8.35 -19.23 14.54
C GLU A 279 -6.89 -18.83 14.20
N GLU A 280 -6.24 -19.54 13.28
CA GLU A 280 -4.92 -19.19 12.77
C GLU A 280 -4.96 -18.15 11.63
N ILE A 281 -6.14 -17.85 11.05
CA ILE A 281 -6.29 -16.88 9.96
C ILE A 281 -5.72 -15.50 10.30
N PRO A 282 -5.96 -14.90 11.49
CA PRO A 282 -5.35 -13.64 11.83
C PRO A 282 -3.82 -13.65 11.82
N GLY A 283 -3.21 -14.74 12.27
CA GLY A 283 -1.76 -14.96 12.22
C GLY A 283 -1.24 -15.09 10.78
N ALA A 284 -1.99 -15.83 9.94
CA ALA A 284 -1.68 -15.94 8.51
C ALA A 284 -1.75 -14.58 7.81
N VAL A 285 -2.75 -13.75 8.11
CA VAL A 285 -2.88 -12.39 7.59
C VAL A 285 -1.67 -11.53 7.97
N ASP A 286 -1.25 -11.58 9.23
CA ASP A 286 -0.07 -10.82 9.68
C ASP A 286 1.22 -11.28 8.96
N ASP A 287 1.41 -12.58 8.77
CA ASP A 287 2.62 -13.06 8.09
C ASP A 287 2.54 -12.91 6.56
N MET A 288 1.36 -12.95 5.95
CA MET A 288 1.17 -12.58 4.55
C MET A 288 1.43 -11.10 4.31
N LEU A 289 0.98 -10.19 5.20
CA LEU A 289 1.33 -8.77 5.15
C LEU A 289 2.85 -8.56 5.23
N ARG A 290 3.54 -9.33 6.07
CA ARG A 290 5.00 -9.33 6.13
C ARG A 290 5.60 -9.77 4.79
N ALA A 291 5.20 -10.92 4.29
CA ALA A 291 5.83 -11.55 3.13
C ALA A 291 5.52 -10.85 1.80
N TYR A 292 4.34 -10.24 1.68
CA TYR A 292 3.81 -9.68 0.43
C TYR A 292 3.37 -8.23 0.61
N GLY A 293 4.26 -7.38 1.11
CA GLY A 293 4.00 -5.93 1.14
C GLY A 293 3.91 -5.36 -0.29
N VAL A 294 2.92 -4.53 -0.56
CA VAL A 294 2.63 -4.06 -1.92
C VAL A 294 3.08 -2.62 -2.20
N VAL A 295 3.51 -1.89 -1.17
CA VAL A 295 3.83 -0.46 -1.27
C VAL A 295 5.26 -0.18 -0.82
N ALA A 296 5.95 0.69 -1.56
CA ALA A 296 7.13 1.41 -1.10
C ALA A 296 6.77 2.89 -0.94
N THR A 297 6.99 3.44 0.25
CA THR A 297 6.80 4.87 0.52
C THR A 297 8.10 5.63 0.32
N ARG A 298 8.03 6.97 0.33
CA ARG A 298 9.22 7.83 0.19
C ARG A 298 9.41 8.70 1.42
N ARG A 299 10.67 9.03 1.71
CA ARG A 299 11.07 10.06 2.68
C ARG A 299 12.04 11.03 2.04
N THR A 300 12.11 12.23 2.57
CA THR A 300 13.08 13.25 2.19
C THR A 300 13.96 13.58 3.38
N VAL A 301 15.27 13.56 3.19
CA VAL A 301 16.25 13.93 4.21
C VAL A 301 16.14 15.43 4.49
N THR A 302 15.97 15.82 5.77
CA THR A 302 15.74 17.21 6.18
C THR A 302 16.99 18.00 6.48
N GLU A 303 18.10 17.33 6.81
CA GLU A 303 19.41 17.91 7.14
C GLU A 303 20.52 16.96 6.72
N ASP A 304 21.73 17.45 6.53
CA ASP A 304 22.89 16.60 6.28
C ASP A 304 23.14 15.67 7.47
N LEU A 305 23.29 14.39 7.20
CA LEU A 305 23.46 13.37 8.25
C LEU A 305 24.32 12.20 7.75
N THR A 306 24.81 11.41 8.71
CA THR A 306 25.49 10.14 8.42
C THR A 306 24.66 8.98 8.97
N ILE A 307 24.36 7.98 8.12
CA ILE A 307 23.68 6.76 8.49
C ILE A 307 24.36 5.56 7.83
N ASP A 308 24.55 4.47 8.54
CA ASP A 308 25.30 3.28 8.05
C ASP A 308 26.68 3.63 7.47
N GLY A 309 27.37 4.62 8.04
CA GLY A 309 28.67 5.10 7.58
C GLY A 309 28.64 5.90 6.27
N VAL A 310 27.45 6.23 5.76
CA VAL A 310 27.25 6.97 4.50
C VAL A 310 26.69 8.35 4.78
N GLU A 311 27.24 9.37 4.10
CA GLU A 311 26.71 10.72 4.14
C GLU A 311 25.46 10.82 3.27
N MET A 312 24.35 11.28 3.86
CA MET A 312 23.18 11.76 3.14
C MET A 312 23.10 13.28 3.22
N ARG A 313 22.60 13.91 2.18
CA ARG A 313 22.44 15.35 2.10
C ARG A 313 20.97 15.73 2.23
N LYS A 314 20.73 16.92 2.79
CA LYS A 314 19.41 17.53 2.80
C LYS A 314 18.81 17.53 1.39
N GLY A 315 17.59 17.01 1.25
CA GLY A 315 16.88 16.89 -0.03
C GLY A 315 17.06 15.53 -0.71
N ASP A 316 17.98 14.66 -0.24
CA ASP A 316 18.06 13.29 -0.73
C ASP A 316 16.75 12.56 -0.49
N PHE A 317 16.35 11.72 -1.45
CA PHE A 317 15.21 10.84 -1.29
C PHE A 317 15.62 9.48 -0.75
N VAL A 318 14.76 8.89 0.07
CA VAL A 318 14.88 7.52 0.56
C VAL A 318 13.61 6.77 0.17
N LEU A 319 13.76 5.75 -0.66
CA LEU A 319 12.68 4.80 -0.94
C LEU A 319 12.62 3.78 0.20
N MET A 320 11.43 3.51 0.70
CA MET A 320 11.17 2.67 1.87
C MET A 320 10.42 1.39 1.46
N PRO A 321 11.09 0.38 0.85
CA PRO A 321 10.45 -0.83 0.36
C PRO A 321 10.17 -1.79 1.54
N GLY A 322 9.01 -1.64 2.19
CA GLY A 322 8.62 -2.49 3.32
C GLY A 322 8.63 -3.99 2.97
N TYR A 323 8.29 -4.34 1.74
CA TYR A 323 8.33 -5.71 1.23
C TYR A 323 9.73 -6.31 1.20
N LEU A 324 10.77 -5.52 0.90
CA LEU A 324 12.16 -5.97 0.95
C LEU A 324 12.59 -6.16 2.40
N ALA A 325 12.45 -5.14 3.24
CA ALA A 325 12.88 -5.18 4.63
C ALA A 325 12.16 -6.28 5.44
N SER A 326 10.90 -6.57 5.11
CA SER A 326 10.11 -7.62 5.78
C SER A 326 10.48 -9.05 5.35
N ARG A 327 11.47 -9.20 4.47
CA ARG A 327 12.10 -10.49 4.13
C ARG A 327 13.59 -10.56 4.51
N ASP A 328 14.05 -9.66 5.38
CA ASP A 328 15.44 -9.64 5.85
C ASP A 328 15.79 -10.93 6.63
N PRO A 329 16.75 -11.76 6.14
CA PRO A 329 17.13 -13.00 6.80
C PRO A 329 17.87 -12.79 8.12
N ARG A 330 18.31 -11.55 8.44
CA ARG A 330 18.84 -11.22 9.77
C ARG A 330 17.74 -10.97 10.80
N GLN A 331 16.48 -10.77 10.35
CA GLN A 331 15.32 -10.49 11.19
C GLN A 331 14.38 -11.69 11.28
N TYR A 332 14.26 -12.49 10.22
CA TYR A 332 13.29 -13.57 10.11
C TYR A 332 13.97 -14.87 9.68
N ASP A 333 13.74 -15.93 10.44
CA ASP A 333 14.04 -17.28 10.00
C ASP A 333 13.07 -17.65 8.86
N ASP A 334 13.58 -18.32 7.80
CA ASP A 334 12.80 -18.70 6.62
C ASP A 334 11.91 -17.55 6.09
N PRO A 335 12.52 -16.39 5.68
CA PRO A 335 11.78 -15.17 5.39
C PRO A 335 10.81 -15.27 4.21
N HIS A 336 10.96 -16.29 3.36
CA HIS A 336 10.09 -16.56 2.22
C HIS A 336 8.86 -17.39 2.54
N MET A 337 8.88 -18.13 3.66
CA MET A 337 7.77 -18.94 4.12
C MET A 337 6.70 -18.07 4.80
N VAL A 338 5.44 -18.41 4.57
CA VAL A 338 4.29 -17.90 5.35
C VAL A 338 3.99 -18.87 6.47
N ASP A 339 4.04 -18.41 7.71
CA ASP A 339 3.74 -19.19 8.89
C ASP A 339 2.74 -18.45 9.81
N PRO A 340 1.50 -18.96 9.94
CA PRO A 340 0.49 -18.38 10.84
C PRO A 340 0.92 -18.27 12.31
N ALA A 341 1.89 -19.08 12.74
CA ALA A 341 2.41 -19.04 14.11
C ALA A 341 3.51 -17.99 14.33
N ARG A 342 3.99 -17.35 13.25
CA ARG A 342 5.01 -16.31 13.33
C ARG A 342 4.45 -15.04 13.99
N LYS A 343 5.03 -14.67 15.13
CA LYS A 343 4.68 -13.46 15.90
C LYS A 343 5.65 -12.31 15.66
N ALA A 344 6.28 -12.28 14.50
CA ALA A 344 7.29 -11.28 14.19
C ALA A 344 6.64 -9.96 13.75
N ARG A 345 7.18 -8.83 14.25
CA ARG A 345 6.79 -7.51 13.77
C ARG A 345 7.31 -7.31 12.36
N HIS A 346 6.54 -6.63 11.52
CA HIS A 346 6.94 -6.24 10.18
C HIS A 346 6.77 -4.73 9.95
N VAL A 347 7.37 -4.21 8.90
CA VAL A 347 7.37 -2.78 8.55
C VAL A 347 6.54 -2.46 7.30
N THR A 348 5.80 -3.43 6.80
CA THR A 348 4.97 -3.29 5.59
C THR A 348 3.88 -2.22 5.72
N LEU A 349 3.30 -2.09 6.92
CA LEU A 349 2.33 -1.05 7.24
C LEU A 349 3.00 0.20 7.84
N ALA A 350 4.28 0.40 7.60
CA ALA A 350 5.15 1.38 8.22
C ALA A 350 5.17 1.27 9.76
N THR A 351 6.01 2.06 10.40
CA THR A 351 6.12 2.20 11.86
C THR A 351 6.24 3.68 12.23
N GLY A 352 6.23 3.98 13.52
CA GLY A 352 6.30 5.36 14.00
C GLY A 352 4.99 6.14 13.78
N VAL A 353 5.10 7.45 13.65
CA VAL A 353 3.95 8.36 13.59
C VAL A 353 3.08 8.14 12.35
N HIS A 354 3.70 7.71 11.26
CA HIS A 354 3.02 7.43 9.98
C HIS A 354 2.63 5.96 9.79
N ASN A 355 2.56 5.14 10.84
CA ASN A 355 2.04 3.79 10.67
C ASN A 355 0.65 3.82 10.01
N CYS A 356 0.34 2.82 9.21
CA CYS A 356 -0.89 2.79 8.41
C CYS A 356 -2.13 3.04 9.27
N LEU A 357 -2.93 4.04 8.88
CA LEU A 357 -4.17 4.39 9.56
C LEU A 357 -5.19 3.26 9.45
N GLY A 358 -5.32 2.68 8.26
CA GLY A 358 -6.26 1.60 7.94
C GLY A 358 -5.79 0.20 8.34
N ALA A 359 -4.71 0.04 9.12
CA ALA A 359 -4.12 -1.26 9.42
C ALA A 359 -5.12 -2.28 10.01
N HIS A 360 -5.99 -1.84 10.92
CA HIS A 360 -6.99 -2.73 11.53
C HIS A 360 -8.10 -3.09 10.55
N LEU A 361 -8.55 -2.13 9.73
CA LEU A 361 -9.55 -2.36 8.69
C LEU A 361 -9.02 -3.34 7.64
N ALA A 362 -7.86 -3.08 7.07
CA ALA A 362 -7.23 -3.95 6.07
C ALA A 362 -7.04 -5.38 6.58
N LYS A 363 -6.52 -5.55 7.81
CA LYS A 363 -6.36 -6.88 8.41
C LYS A 363 -7.70 -7.62 8.57
N ARG A 364 -8.76 -6.89 8.95
CA ARG A 364 -10.08 -7.50 9.11
C ARG A 364 -10.72 -7.85 7.77
N GLU A 365 -10.60 -6.97 6.77
CA GLU A 365 -11.04 -7.23 5.39
C GLU A 365 -10.38 -8.50 4.85
N ILE A 366 -9.05 -8.58 4.94
CA ILE A 366 -8.28 -9.73 4.46
C ILE A 366 -8.67 -11.01 5.22
N ALA A 367 -8.83 -10.93 6.54
CA ALA A 367 -9.25 -12.09 7.34
C ALA A 367 -10.63 -12.61 6.90
N ILE A 368 -11.60 -11.71 6.68
CA ILE A 368 -12.94 -12.08 6.20
C ILE A 368 -12.86 -12.74 4.82
N VAL A 369 -12.04 -12.21 3.91
CA VAL A 369 -11.83 -12.85 2.59
C VAL A 369 -11.34 -14.29 2.76
N LEU A 370 -10.33 -14.52 3.59
CA LEU A 370 -9.80 -15.88 3.82
C LEU A 370 -10.83 -16.79 4.51
N GLU A 371 -11.55 -16.28 5.51
CA GLU A 371 -12.62 -17.00 6.19
C GLU A 371 -13.70 -17.46 5.19
N GLU A 372 -14.18 -16.56 4.33
CA GLU A 372 -15.28 -16.83 3.41
C GLU A 372 -14.87 -17.76 2.25
N PHE A 373 -13.66 -17.57 1.69
CA PHE A 373 -13.15 -18.41 0.60
C PHE A 373 -12.81 -19.80 1.08
N LEU A 374 -12.08 -19.95 2.19
CA LEU A 374 -11.67 -21.26 2.70
C LEU A 374 -12.84 -22.06 3.26
N ALA A 375 -13.93 -21.42 3.73
CA ALA A 375 -15.12 -22.11 4.15
C ALA A 375 -15.93 -22.72 2.98
N ARG A 376 -15.88 -22.11 1.78
CA ARG A 376 -16.69 -22.50 0.62
C ARG A 376 -15.96 -23.35 -0.39
N PHE A 377 -14.68 -23.05 -0.63
CA PHE A 377 -13.94 -23.60 -1.74
C PHE A 377 -12.82 -24.52 -1.26
N ASP A 378 -12.77 -25.73 -1.77
CA ASP A 378 -11.67 -26.64 -1.52
C ASP A 378 -10.69 -26.64 -2.68
N ASN A 379 -9.41 -26.92 -2.40
CA ASN A 379 -8.38 -27.09 -3.40
C ASN A 379 -8.33 -25.93 -4.42
N ILE A 380 -8.32 -24.69 -3.91
CA ILE A 380 -8.18 -23.49 -4.75
C ILE A 380 -6.83 -23.55 -5.45
N ARG A 381 -6.83 -23.43 -6.78
CA ARG A 381 -5.62 -23.56 -7.59
C ARG A 381 -5.71 -22.79 -8.90
N ILE A 382 -4.56 -22.48 -9.48
CA ILE A 382 -4.48 -22.01 -10.86
C ILE A 382 -4.69 -23.22 -11.77
N PRO A 383 -5.59 -23.17 -12.78
CA PRO A 383 -5.81 -24.27 -13.71
C PRO A 383 -4.55 -24.68 -14.44
N GLU A 384 -4.40 -25.97 -14.78
CA GLU A 384 -3.28 -26.45 -15.56
C GLU A 384 -3.24 -25.78 -16.94
N GLY A 385 -2.06 -25.25 -17.33
CA GLY A 385 -1.86 -24.51 -18.56
C GLY A 385 -2.18 -23.01 -18.51
N GLU A 386 -2.78 -22.54 -17.43
CA GLU A 386 -3.00 -21.11 -17.17
C GLU A 386 -1.86 -20.51 -16.35
N GLN A 387 -1.68 -19.19 -16.48
CA GLN A 387 -0.67 -18.44 -15.73
C GLN A 387 -1.29 -17.22 -15.06
N ASP A 388 -0.75 -16.87 -13.91
CA ASP A 388 -1.01 -15.60 -13.25
C ASP A 388 -0.17 -14.48 -13.88
N GLU A 389 -0.69 -13.27 -13.85
CA GLU A 389 0.03 -12.06 -14.29
C GLU A 389 0.12 -11.07 -13.14
N TRP A 390 1.19 -10.30 -13.09
CA TRP A 390 1.43 -9.31 -12.06
C TRP A 390 2.30 -8.16 -12.56
N GLN A 391 2.30 -7.06 -11.80
CA GLN A 391 3.08 -5.87 -12.10
C GLN A 391 3.73 -5.29 -10.84
N THR A 392 4.78 -4.48 -11.04
CA THR A 392 5.57 -3.85 -9.96
C THR A 392 5.62 -2.32 -10.06
N GLU A 393 4.86 -1.70 -10.94
CA GLU A 393 4.76 -0.24 -11.04
C GLU A 393 3.79 0.33 -9.99
N GLY A 394 4.27 1.25 -9.16
CA GLY A 394 3.46 1.87 -8.11
C GLY A 394 3.13 0.91 -6.98
N VAL A 395 1.89 0.48 -6.87
CA VAL A 395 1.48 -0.60 -5.97
C VAL A 395 1.67 -1.94 -6.70
N TRP A 396 2.39 -2.87 -6.08
CA TRP A 396 2.64 -4.19 -6.65
C TRP A 396 1.37 -5.03 -6.61
N ALA A 397 0.89 -5.45 -7.76
CA ALA A 397 -0.40 -6.11 -7.89
C ALA A 397 -0.35 -7.35 -8.78
N VAL A 398 -1.12 -8.36 -8.43
CA VAL A 398 -1.54 -9.41 -9.35
C VAL A 398 -2.60 -8.79 -10.26
N THR A 399 -2.41 -8.87 -11.57
CA THR A 399 -3.30 -8.26 -12.57
C THR A 399 -4.21 -9.28 -13.25
N ARG A 400 -3.86 -10.56 -13.17
CA ARG A 400 -4.66 -11.67 -13.64
C ARG A 400 -4.42 -12.89 -12.74
N LEU A 401 -5.49 -13.50 -12.23
CA LEU A 401 -5.41 -14.71 -11.40
C LEU A 401 -6.59 -15.65 -11.69
N PRO A 402 -6.47 -16.51 -12.73
CA PRO A 402 -7.49 -17.51 -12.98
C PRO A 402 -7.46 -18.56 -11.86
N LEU A 403 -8.59 -18.80 -11.23
CA LEU A 403 -8.74 -19.77 -10.15
C LEU A 403 -9.84 -20.77 -10.46
N VAL A 404 -9.60 -22.01 -10.05
CA VAL A 404 -10.60 -23.08 -9.96
C VAL A 404 -10.52 -23.74 -8.59
N TRP A 405 -11.60 -24.40 -8.19
CA TRP A 405 -11.71 -25.08 -6.90
C TRP A 405 -12.56 -26.34 -7.02
N ASP A 406 -12.47 -27.21 -6.01
CA ASP A 406 -13.35 -28.33 -5.82
C ASP A 406 -14.50 -27.89 -4.87
N ARG A 407 -15.67 -28.49 -5.04
CA ARG A 407 -16.87 -28.21 -4.20
C ARG A 407 -16.96 -29.15 -3.04
#